data_cba549d2d5860fa6a375ce2aee4a270c
#
_entry.id   cba549d2d5860fa6a375ce2aee4a270c
#
_cell.length_a   1.000
_cell.length_b   1.000
_cell.length_c   1.000
_cell.angle_alpha   90.00
_cell.angle_beta   90.00
_cell.angle_gamma   90.00
#
_symmetry.space_group_name_H-M   'P 1'
#
loop_
_entity.id
_entity.type
_entity.pdbx_description
1 polymer ?
#
loop_
_entity_poly.entity_id
_entity_poly.type
_entity_poly.pdbx_seq_one_letter_code
_entity_poly.pdbx_strand_id
1 'polypeptide(L)'
;MTNSKSLPTANYQLPTHIAIIMDGNGRWAKDRGLNRTAGHEEGAKTVRKITSYCAKIGIQYLTLYAFSTENWNRPKLEVEFLMRLLEKYLKSELQTYVDNNIRFRAIGDLDKFSKNLQKAIYDVEEKTSHCTGLTQILALNYGSRDEITRAVNKALKDNKEITIETINGYLDTAFAPDVDLVIRTSGEVRVSNFLLWQSAYAEYFFTKTLWPDFNEYELEDIISDFSKRERRFGGV
;
A
#
# COMPACT_ATOMS: atom_id res chain seq x y z
N MET A 1 13.21 22.10 23.44
CA MET A 1 12.13 21.52 24.25
C MET A 1 11.28 20.70 23.31
N THR A 2 11.55 19.41 23.23
CA THR A 2 10.85 18.46 22.37
C THR A 2 9.56 18.06 23.09
N ASN A 3 8.43 18.62 22.65
CA ASN A 3 7.11 18.13 23.05
C ASN A 3 6.94 16.70 22.53
N SER A 4 7.24 15.71 23.36
CA SER A 4 6.75 14.35 23.16
C SER A 4 5.24 14.38 23.42
N LYS A 5 4.43 14.58 22.37
CA LYS A 5 3.02 14.25 22.43
C LYS A 5 2.94 12.75 22.70
N SER A 6 2.60 12.37 23.94
CA SER A 6 2.20 11.02 24.26
C SER A 6 1.03 10.64 23.37
N LEU A 7 1.09 9.43 22.77
CA LEU A 7 -0.04 8.83 22.06
C LEU A 7 -1.31 9.02 22.89
N PRO A 8 -2.39 9.55 22.35
CA PRO A 8 -3.64 9.64 23.09
C PRO A 8 -4.11 8.21 23.39
N THR A 9 -4.25 7.90 24.67
CA THR A 9 -4.92 6.68 25.20
C THR A 9 -6.45 6.76 25.01
N ALA A 10 -6.93 7.50 24.04
CA ALA A 10 -8.35 7.57 23.72
C ALA A 10 -8.74 6.30 22.93
N ASN A 11 -9.90 5.72 23.22
CA ASN A 11 -10.54 4.64 22.48
C ASN A 11 -10.88 5.08 21.03
N TYR A 12 -9.85 5.26 20.20
CA TYR A 12 -10.03 5.49 18.77
C TYR A 12 -10.36 4.15 18.10
N GLN A 13 -11.43 4.12 17.34
CA GLN A 13 -11.65 3.01 16.42
C GLN A 13 -10.61 3.10 15.30
N LEU A 14 -9.57 2.29 15.41
CA LEU A 14 -8.53 2.22 14.37
C LEU A 14 -9.11 1.59 13.11
N PRO A 15 -8.73 2.08 11.91
CA PRO A 15 -9.00 1.34 10.68
C PRO A 15 -8.26 0.01 10.71
N THR A 16 -8.93 -1.05 10.28
CA THR A 16 -8.32 -2.38 10.15
C THR A 16 -7.36 -2.43 8.96
N HIS A 17 -7.76 -1.80 7.86
CA HIS A 17 -7.01 -1.79 6.61
C HIS A 17 -6.85 -0.36 6.06
N ILE A 18 -5.60 0.09 6.00
CA ILE A 18 -5.22 1.37 5.39
C ILE A 18 -4.59 1.10 4.02
N ALA A 19 -5.00 1.86 3.00
CA ALA A 19 -4.39 1.83 1.68
C ALA A 19 -3.84 3.21 1.31
N ILE A 20 -2.59 3.28 0.80
CA ILE A 20 -1.92 4.55 0.52
C ILE A 20 -1.45 4.62 -0.93
N ILE A 21 -1.88 5.68 -1.64
CA ILE A 21 -1.33 6.07 -2.94
C ILE A 21 -0.18 7.04 -2.69
N MET A 22 1.04 6.54 -2.84
CA MET A 22 2.31 7.21 -2.53
C MET A 22 2.73 8.14 -3.67
N ASP A 23 2.01 9.25 -3.84
CA ASP A 23 2.25 10.21 -4.92
C ASP A 23 3.11 11.39 -4.47
N GLY A 24 3.86 11.98 -5.41
CA GLY A 24 4.64 13.20 -5.19
C GLY A 24 6.17 13.03 -5.19
N ASN A 25 6.71 11.81 -5.28
CA ASN A 25 8.17 11.57 -5.27
C ASN A 25 8.93 12.42 -6.31
N GLY A 26 8.43 12.47 -7.54
CA GLY A 26 9.07 13.23 -8.60
C GLY A 26 8.99 14.76 -8.41
N ARG A 27 7.86 15.27 -7.88
CA ARG A 27 7.68 16.69 -7.54
C ARG A 27 8.60 17.08 -6.40
N TRP A 28 8.66 16.27 -5.35
CA TRP A 28 9.55 16.47 -4.22
C TRP A 28 11.04 16.66 -4.64
N ALA A 29 11.52 15.80 -5.54
CA ALA A 29 12.88 15.89 -6.07
C ALA A 29 13.06 17.15 -6.90
N LYS A 30 12.10 17.45 -7.80
CA LYS A 30 12.14 18.66 -8.65
C LYS A 30 12.20 19.95 -7.83
N ASP A 31 11.38 20.07 -6.79
CA ASP A 31 11.30 21.24 -5.92
C ASP A 31 12.60 21.49 -5.16
N ARG A 32 13.47 20.47 -5.06
CA ARG A 32 14.79 20.50 -4.43
C ARG A 32 15.95 20.51 -5.40
N GLY A 33 15.69 20.66 -6.70
CA GLY A 33 16.73 20.61 -7.75
C GLY A 33 17.40 19.24 -7.90
N LEU A 34 16.73 18.16 -7.45
CA LEU A 34 17.25 16.80 -7.48
C LEU A 34 16.67 16.00 -8.64
N ASN A 35 17.35 14.92 -9.01
CA ASN A 35 16.83 13.94 -9.97
C ASN A 35 15.63 13.20 -9.38
N ARG A 36 14.67 12.79 -10.24
CA ARG A 36 13.46 12.04 -9.82
C ARG A 36 13.79 10.80 -8.99
N THR A 37 14.91 10.14 -9.26
CA THR A 37 15.39 8.97 -8.54
C THR A 37 15.61 9.24 -7.05
N ALA A 38 16.12 10.42 -6.68
CA ALA A 38 16.30 10.82 -5.28
C ALA A 38 14.95 10.89 -4.52
N GLY A 39 13.90 11.36 -5.19
CA GLY A 39 12.56 11.36 -4.60
C GLY A 39 12.02 9.94 -4.34
N HIS A 40 12.29 8.99 -5.22
CA HIS A 40 11.91 7.59 -5.01
C HIS A 40 12.71 6.92 -3.89
N GLU A 41 14.01 7.23 -3.78
CA GLU A 41 14.84 6.74 -2.67
C GLU A 41 14.36 7.28 -1.31
N GLU A 42 14.03 8.58 -1.25
CA GLU A 42 13.47 9.16 -0.02
C GLU A 42 12.09 8.59 0.29
N GLY A 43 11.23 8.42 -0.74
CA GLY A 43 9.94 7.77 -0.60
C GLY A 43 10.02 6.34 -0.05
N ALA A 44 11.09 5.58 -0.37
CA ALA A 44 11.31 4.25 0.21
C ALA A 44 11.60 4.32 1.72
N LYS A 45 12.30 5.37 2.19
CA LYS A 45 12.50 5.58 3.63
C LYS A 45 11.18 5.92 4.34
N THR A 46 10.30 6.69 3.67
CA THR A 46 8.96 6.99 4.18
C THR A 46 8.11 5.72 4.28
N VAL A 47 8.22 4.79 3.30
CA VAL A 47 7.57 3.46 3.41
C VAL A 47 7.96 2.77 4.72
N ARG A 48 9.26 2.69 5.04
CA ARG A 48 9.74 2.07 6.29
C ARG A 48 9.14 2.73 7.52
N LYS A 49 9.18 4.08 7.60
CA LYS A 49 8.64 4.84 8.74
C LYS A 49 7.16 4.54 8.96
N ILE A 50 6.36 4.70 7.91
CA ILE A 50 4.90 4.52 7.98
C ILE A 50 4.54 3.07 8.29
N THR A 51 5.23 2.09 7.69
CA THR A 51 5.03 0.66 7.99
C THR A 51 5.32 0.35 9.46
N SER A 52 6.47 0.81 9.97
CA SER A 52 6.85 0.60 11.38
C SER A 52 5.88 1.29 12.33
N TYR A 53 5.40 2.48 11.98
CA TYR A 53 4.39 3.18 12.78
C TYR A 53 3.05 2.44 12.78
N CYS A 54 2.54 2.00 11.64
CA CYS A 54 1.32 1.20 11.55
C CYS A 54 1.41 -0.09 12.37
N ALA A 55 2.54 -0.80 12.31
CA ALA A 55 2.77 -1.98 13.13
C ALA A 55 2.72 -1.66 14.63
N LYS A 56 3.37 -0.56 15.05
CA LYS A 56 3.43 -0.11 16.44
C LYS A 56 2.05 0.25 17.03
N ILE A 57 1.17 0.88 16.22
CA ILE A 57 -0.16 1.31 16.69
C ILE A 57 -1.23 0.22 16.53
N GLY A 58 -0.90 -0.95 15.94
CA GLY A 58 -1.81 -2.08 15.85
C GLY A 58 -2.70 -2.11 14.60
N ILE A 59 -2.34 -1.42 13.52
CA ILE A 59 -2.98 -1.59 12.22
C ILE A 59 -2.75 -3.03 11.74
N GLN A 60 -3.79 -3.68 11.22
CA GLN A 60 -3.70 -5.07 10.77
C GLN A 60 -3.22 -5.20 9.33
N TYR A 61 -3.66 -4.30 8.44
CA TYR A 61 -3.31 -4.33 7.01
C TYR A 61 -2.92 -2.94 6.51
N LEU A 62 -1.81 -2.88 5.77
CA LEU A 62 -1.32 -1.66 5.12
C LEU A 62 -1.01 -1.97 3.66
N THR A 63 -1.83 -1.50 2.73
CA THR A 63 -1.57 -1.64 1.29
C THR A 63 -0.95 -0.37 0.73
N LEU A 64 0.20 -0.53 0.06
CA LEU A 64 0.97 0.56 -0.53
C LEU A 64 1.01 0.43 -2.06
N TYR A 65 0.57 1.47 -2.79
CA TYR A 65 0.60 1.50 -4.25
C TYR A 65 2.00 1.83 -4.76
N ALA A 66 2.83 0.81 -4.94
CA ALA A 66 4.24 0.99 -5.27
C ALA A 66 4.51 1.08 -6.78
N PHE A 67 3.77 0.31 -7.61
CA PHE A 67 3.93 0.33 -9.07
C PHE A 67 2.63 -0.08 -9.77
N SER A 68 2.04 0.85 -10.54
CA SER A 68 0.80 0.58 -11.28
C SER A 68 1.06 -0.01 -12.67
N THR A 69 0.05 -0.64 -13.26
CA THR A 69 0.09 -1.13 -14.66
C THR A 69 0.42 -0.01 -15.64
N GLU A 70 -0.01 1.23 -15.39
CA GLU A 70 0.25 2.38 -16.23
C GLU A 70 1.70 2.90 -16.13
N ASN A 71 2.42 2.54 -15.05
CA ASN A 71 3.79 3.00 -14.84
C ASN A 71 4.81 2.40 -15.83
N TRP A 72 4.47 1.31 -16.52
CA TRP A 72 5.28 0.80 -17.63
C TRP A 72 5.44 1.80 -18.78
N ASN A 73 4.53 2.77 -18.92
CA ASN A 73 4.61 3.84 -19.92
C ASN A 73 5.61 4.96 -19.56
N ARG A 74 6.26 4.89 -18.39
CA ARG A 74 7.31 5.82 -17.98
C ARG A 74 8.59 5.59 -18.80
N PRO A 75 9.51 6.58 -18.85
CA PRO A 75 10.81 6.40 -19.49
C PRO A 75 11.51 5.11 -18.98
N LYS A 76 12.06 4.34 -19.91
CA LYS A 76 12.66 3.03 -19.63
C LYS A 76 13.69 3.06 -18.48
N LEU A 77 14.55 4.10 -18.45
CA LEU A 77 15.54 4.27 -17.39
C LEU A 77 14.91 4.48 -16.00
N GLU A 78 13.76 5.17 -15.94
CA GLU A 78 13.01 5.33 -14.66
C GLU A 78 12.43 3.98 -14.22
N VAL A 79 11.83 3.22 -15.13
CA VAL A 79 11.29 1.88 -14.81
C VAL A 79 12.41 0.94 -14.32
N GLU A 80 13.53 0.88 -15.03
CA GLU A 80 14.68 0.06 -14.62
C GLU A 80 15.21 0.46 -13.24
N PHE A 81 15.27 1.76 -12.97
CA PHE A 81 15.67 2.26 -11.65
C PHE A 81 14.69 1.80 -10.57
N LEU A 82 13.38 1.94 -10.80
CA LEU A 82 12.34 1.52 -9.84
C LEU A 82 12.41 0.01 -9.55
N MET A 83 12.68 -0.83 -10.55
CA MET A 83 12.84 -2.27 -10.35
C MET A 83 14.05 -2.59 -9.47
N ARG A 84 15.20 -1.91 -9.71
CA ARG A 84 16.40 -2.07 -8.86
C ARG A 84 16.16 -1.56 -7.44
N LEU A 85 15.45 -0.42 -7.30
CA LEU A 85 15.11 0.13 -5.98
C LEU A 85 14.21 -0.82 -5.20
N LEU A 86 13.20 -1.40 -5.84
CA LEU A 86 12.30 -2.38 -5.23
C LEU A 86 13.07 -3.62 -4.76
N GLU A 87 13.95 -4.18 -5.62
CA GLU A 87 14.76 -5.34 -5.24
C GLU A 87 15.68 -5.03 -4.04
N LYS A 88 16.32 -3.86 -4.05
CA LYS A 88 17.15 -3.39 -2.93
C LYS A 88 16.32 -3.23 -1.66
N TYR A 89 15.15 -2.62 -1.76
CA TYR A 89 14.22 -2.41 -0.65
C TYR A 89 13.82 -3.76 -0.01
N LEU A 90 13.34 -4.72 -0.80
CA LEU A 90 12.94 -6.03 -0.32
C LEU A 90 14.05 -6.73 0.47
N LYS A 91 15.29 -6.69 -0.06
CA LYS A 91 16.45 -7.30 0.61
C LYS A 91 16.79 -6.59 1.93
N SER A 92 16.66 -5.27 1.98
CA SER A 92 17.03 -4.48 3.17
C SER A 92 15.97 -4.52 4.27
N GLU A 93 14.70 -4.74 3.92
CA GLU A 93 13.60 -4.69 4.89
C GLU A 93 13.30 -6.03 5.57
N LEU A 94 13.79 -7.14 5.04
CA LEU A 94 13.46 -8.47 5.56
C LEU A 94 13.67 -8.58 7.08
N GLN A 95 14.84 -8.13 7.58
CA GLN A 95 15.11 -8.21 9.03
C GLN A 95 14.17 -7.27 9.80
N THR A 96 13.89 -6.08 9.29
CA THR A 96 12.93 -5.15 9.90
C THR A 96 11.54 -5.77 10.01
N TYR A 97 11.11 -6.49 8.96
CA TYR A 97 9.81 -7.18 8.99
C TYR A 97 9.74 -8.25 10.07
N VAL A 98 10.75 -9.12 10.13
CA VAL A 98 10.80 -10.20 11.13
C VAL A 98 10.85 -9.63 12.55
N ASP A 99 11.72 -8.65 12.80
CA ASP A 99 11.92 -8.05 14.13
C ASP A 99 10.67 -7.32 14.64
N ASN A 100 9.83 -6.79 13.73
CA ASN A 100 8.59 -6.08 14.07
C ASN A 100 7.34 -6.94 13.88
N ASN A 101 7.48 -8.25 13.68
CA ASN A 101 6.36 -9.18 13.44
C ASN A 101 5.46 -8.74 12.27
N ILE A 102 6.06 -8.23 11.20
CA ILE A 102 5.35 -7.75 10.00
C ILE A 102 5.36 -8.85 8.94
N ARG A 103 4.18 -9.25 8.48
CA ARG A 103 4.00 -10.14 7.34
C ARG A 103 4.02 -9.32 6.04
N PHE A 104 4.84 -9.72 5.09
CA PHE A 104 4.89 -9.11 3.77
C PHE A 104 4.03 -9.90 2.77
N ARG A 105 3.28 -9.20 1.92
CA ARG A 105 2.54 -9.76 0.79
C ARG A 105 2.68 -8.85 -0.43
N ALA A 106 2.68 -9.43 -1.62
CA ALA A 106 2.60 -8.69 -2.88
C ALA A 106 1.29 -9.01 -3.60
N ILE A 107 0.70 -8.01 -4.27
CA ILE A 107 -0.47 -8.15 -5.14
C ILE A 107 -0.19 -7.53 -6.51
N GLY A 108 -0.90 -8.00 -7.54
CA GLY A 108 -0.74 -7.57 -8.93
C GLY A 108 -0.18 -8.68 -9.83
N ASP A 109 0.03 -8.37 -11.10
CA ASP A 109 0.59 -9.30 -12.07
C ASP A 109 2.13 -9.32 -12.00
N LEU A 110 2.67 -10.25 -11.19
CA LEU A 110 4.10 -10.37 -10.95
C LEU A 110 4.86 -11.03 -12.11
N ASP A 111 4.18 -11.65 -13.07
CA ASP A 111 4.82 -12.38 -14.17
C ASP A 111 5.62 -11.47 -15.12
N LYS A 112 5.29 -10.19 -15.17
CA LYS A 112 6.01 -9.18 -15.96
C LYS A 112 7.38 -8.80 -15.39
N PHE A 113 7.65 -9.11 -14.14
CA PHE A 113 8.94 -8.81 -13.52
C PHE A 113 10.01 -9.83 -13.89
N SER A 114 11.28 -9.43 -13.76
CA SER A 114 12.40 -10.35 -13.93
C SER A 114 12.33 -11.49 -12.92
N LYS A 115 12.86 -12.67 -13.30
CA LYS A 115 12.88 -13.84 -12.40
C LYS A 115 13.59 -13.56 -11.08
N ASN A 116 14.62 -12.69 -11.09
CA ASN A 116 15.32 -12.30 -9.86
C ASN A 116 14.44 -11.49 -8.94
N LEU A 117 13.65 -10.53 -9.48
CA LEU A 117 12.72 -9.74 -8.68
C LEU A 117 11.54 -10.58 -8.17
N GLN A 118 10.98 -11.46 -9.01
CA GLN A 118 9.96 -12.43 -8.58
C GLN A 118 10.47 -13.27 -7.41
N LYS A 119 11.69 -13.83 -7.55
CA LYS A 119 12.30 -14.60 -6.46
C LYS A 119 12.48 -13.78 -5.18
N ALA A 120 12.96 -12.53 -5.28
CA ALA A 120 13.12 -11.67 -4.12
C ALA A 120 11.79 -11.40 -3.40
N ILE A 121 10.69 -11.22 -4.15
CA ILE A 121 9.34 -11.06 -3.60
C ILE A 121 8.93 -12.32 -2.84
N TYR A 122 8.99 -13.49 -3.47
CA TYR A 122 8.59 -14.77 -2.86
C TYR A 122 9.45 -15.14 -1.65
N ASP A 123 10.76 -14.88 -1.71
CA ASP A 123 11.68 -15.11 -0.58
C ASP A 123 11.28 -14.30 0.66
N VAL A 124 10.83 -13.05 0.47
CA VAL A 124 10.37 -12.21 1.60
C VAL A 124 8.99 -12.66 2.09
N GLU A 125 8.05 -13.00 1.19
CA GLU A 125 6.75 -13.55 1.58
C GLU A 125 6.90 -14.82 2.42
N GLU A 126 7.74 -15.76 1.98
CA GLU A 126 8.00 -17.02 2.68
C GLU A 126 8.61 -16.78 4.06
N LYS A 127 9.68 -15.96 4.12
CA LYS A 127 10.41 -15.71 5.36
C LYS A 127 9.62 -14.92 6.40
N THR A 128 8.59 -14.19 5.98
CA THR A 128 7.70 -13.43 6.88
C THR A 128 6.35 -14.11 7.09
N SER A 129 6.12 -15.30 6.53
CA SER A 129 4.83 -16.01 6.55
C SER A 129 4.35 -16.36 7.97
N HIS A 130 5.29 -16.53 8.90
CA HIS A 130 5.03 -16.82 10.32
C HIS A 130 4.68 -15.58 11.13
N CYS A 131 4.91 -14.36 10.61
CA CYS A 131 4.57 -13.11 11.28
C CYS A 131 3.05 -12.91 11.33
N THR A 132 2.55 -12.47 12.46
CA THR A 132 1.11 -12.37 12.78
C THR A 132 0.64 -10.96 13.13
N GLY A 133 1.54 -9.99 13.11
CA GLY A 133 1.23 -8.58 13.35
C GLY A 133 0.67 -7.89 12.10
N LEU A 134 1.20 -6.71 11.78
CA LEU A 134 0.82 -5.99 10.56
C LEU A 134 1.08 -6.85 9.32
N THR A 135 0.12 -6.94 8.41
CA THR A 135 0.36 -7.41 7.04
C THR A 135 0.59 -6.21 6.14
N GLN A 136 1.86 -6.00 5.72
CA GLN A 136 2.18 -5.01 4.68
C GLN A 136 1.97 -5.62 3.30
N ILE A 137 1.18 -4.95 2.47
CA ILE A 137 0.86 -5.37 1.10
C ILE A 137 1.46 -4.36 0.13
N LEU A 138 2.34 -4.81 -0.78
CA LEU A 138 2.80 -3.99 -1.89
C LEU A 138 2.01 -4.30 -3.16
N ALA A 139 1.33 -3.30 -3.72
CA ALA A 139 0.68 -3.39 -5.01
C ALA A 139 1.72 -3.11 -6.11
N LEU A 140 2.10 -4.17 -6.84
CA LEU A 140 3.19 -4.24 -7.81
C LEU A 140 2.66 -4.65 -9.18
N ASN A 141 2.89 -3.83 -10.21
CA ASN A 141 2.25 -4.01 -11.52
C ASN A 141 0.73 -4.24 -11.35
N TYR A 142 0.15 -3.42 -10.48
CA TYR A 142 -1.23 -3.55 -10.05
C TYR A 142 -2.12 -2.52 -10.75
N GLY A 143 -3.33 -2.93 -11.06
CA GLY A 143 -4.45 -2.09 -11.46
C GLY A 143 -5.75 -2.83 -11.17
N SER A 144 -6.72 -2.18 -10.53
CA SER A 144 -7.93 -2.86 -10.07
C SER A 144 -8.76 -3.45 -11.23
N ARG A 145 -8.82 -2.78 -12.38
CA ARG A 145 -9.50 -3.31 -13.56
C ARG A 145 -8.84 -4.61 -14.07
N ASP A 146 -7.51 -4.66 -14.06
CA ASP A 146 -6.74 -5.86 -14.41
C ASP A 146 -6.99 -6.98 -13.38
N GLU A 147 -6.90 -6.66 -12.09
CA GLU A 147 -7.15 -7.62 -11.01
C GLU A 147 -8.55 -8.26 -11.11
N ILE A 148 -9.61 -7.43 -11.25
CA ILE A 148 -10.99 -7.91 -11.39
C ILE A 148 -11.11 -8.82 -12.62
N THR A 149 -10.52 -8.40 -13.76
CA THR A 149 -10.54 -9.21 -14.99
C THR A 149 -9.84 -10.56 -14.78
N ARG A 150 -8.69 -10.58 -14.12
CA ARG A 150 -7.97 -11.82 -13.79
C ARG A 150 -8.76 -12.70 -12.83
N ALA A 151 -9.39 -12.12 -11.81
CA ALA A 151 -10.22 -12.83 -10.84
C ALA A 151 -11.40 -13.52 -11.54
N VAL A 152 -12.17 -12.80 -12.38
CA VAL A 152 -13.28 -13.35 -13.14
C VAL A 152 -12.82 -14.48 -14.08
N ASN A 153 -11.73 -14.28 -14.83
CA ASN A 153 -11.20 -15.30 -15.74
C ASN A 153 -10.75 -16.58 -15.00
N LYS A 154 -10.13 -16.44 -13.82
CA LYS A 154 -9.77 -17.59 -12.97
C LYS A 154 -11.02 -18.34 -12.48
N ALA A 155 -12.03 -17.61 -11.99
CA ALA A 155 -13.28 -18.21 -11.51
C ALA A 155 -14.01 -18.98 -12.64
N LEU A 156 -14.09 -18.41 -13.84
CA LEU A 156 -14.69 -19.08 -15.02
C LEU A 156 -13.90 -20.33 -15.41
N LYS A 157 -12.56 -20.28 -15.37
CA LYS A 157 -11.70 -21.45 -15.65
C LYS A 157 -11.95 -22.59 -14.66
N ASP A 158 -12.26 -22.25 -13.41
CA ASP A 158 -12.58 -23.20 -12.33
C ASP A 158 -14.09 -23.57 -12.32
N ASN A 159 -14.83 -23.21 -13.38
CA ASN A 159 -16.28 -23.45 -13.52
C ASN A 159 -17.12 -22.92 -12.35
N LYS A 160 -16.74 -21.74 -11.81
CA LYS A 160 -17.50 -21.08 -10.74
C LYS A 160 -18.53 -20.12 -11.31
N GLU A 161 -19.69 -20.05 -10.66
CA GLU A 161 -20.65 -18.97 -10.89
C GLU A 161 -20.04 -17.63 -10.44
N ILE A 162 -20.29 -16.58 -11.22
CA ILE A 162 -19.78 -15.24 -10.89
C ILE A 162 -20.75 -14.55 -9.95
N THR A 163 -20.40 -14.54 -8.67
CA THR A 163 -21.07 -13.81 -7.59
C THR A 163 -20.08 -12.86 -6.93
N ILE A 164 -20.58 -11.99 -6.04
CA ILE A 164 -19.72 -11.09 -5.25
C ILE A 164 -18.71 -11.92 -4.43
N GLU A 165 -19.17 -12.98 -3.79
CA GLU A 165 -18.37 -13.88 -2.95
C GLU A 165 -17.31 -14.61 -3.78
N THR A 166 -17.67 -15.06 -4.97
CA THR A 166 -16.72 -15.69 -5.88
C THR A 166 -15.64 -14.69 -6.29
N ILE A 167 -16.02 -13.48 -6.70
CA ILE A 167 -15.02 -12.44 -7.05
C ILE A 167 -14.11 -12.17 -5.87
N ASN A 168 -14.66 -11.92 -4.67
CA ASN A 168 -13.87 -11.69 -3.45
C ASN A 168 -12.84 -12.80 -3.20
N GLY A 169 -13.22 -14.07 -3.41
CA GLY A 169 -12.32 -15.21 -3.23
C GLY A 169 -11.21 -15.35 -4.27
N TYR A 170 -11.34 -14.71 -5.44
CA TYR A 170 -10.37 -14.77 -6.53
C TYR A 170 -9.55 -13.50 -6.72
N LEU A 171 -9.86 -12.40 -6.00
CA LEU A 171 -9.03 -11.21 -5.99
C LEU A 171 -7.66 -11.51 -5.36
N ASP A 172 -6.65 -10.77 -5.77
CA ASP A 172 -5.30 -10.87 -5.20
C ASP A 172 -5.30 -10.56 -3.69
N THR A 173 -6.30 -9.81 -3.22
CA THR A 173 -6.53 -9.41 -1.83
C THR A 173 -7.45 -10.34 -1.04
N ALA A 174 -7.82 -11.53 -1.56
CA ALA A 174 -8.74 -12.46 -0.89
C ALA A 174 -8.35 -12.85 0.56
N PHE A 175 -7.10 -12.62 0.95
CA PHE A 175 -6.57 -12.87 2.30
C PHE A 175 -6.75 -11.69 3.26
N ALA A 176 -7.21 -10.54 2.79
CA ALA A 176 -7.34 -9.30 3.55
C ALA A 176 -8.81 -8.81 3.54
N PRO A 177 -9.25 -8.08 4.57
CA PRO A 177 -10.56 -7.42 4.55
C PRO A 177 -10.56 -6.25 3.56
N ASP A 178 -11.76 -5.74 3.26
CA ASP A 178 -11.92 -4.49 2.51
C ASP A 178 -11.18 -3.33 3.17
N VAL A 179 -10.89 -2.30 2.37
CA VAL A 179 -10.17 -1.10 2.83
C VAL A 179 -11.12 -0.21 3.63
N ASP A 180 -10.68 0.19 4.83
CA ASP A 180 -11.40 1.18 5.64
C ASP A 180 -11.03 2.61 5.27
N LEU A 181 -9.75 2.85 4.96
CA LEU A 181 -9.18 4.18 4.80
C LEU A 181 -8.23 4.20 3.61
N VAL A 182 -8.55 5.01 2.60
CA VAL A 182 -7.65 5.30 1.46
C VAL A 182 -7.04 6.68 1.64
N ILE A 183 -5.71 6.77 1.62
CA ILE A 183 -4.97 8.02 1.69
C ILE A 183 -4.25 8.25 0.37
N ARG A 184 -4.32 9.47 -0.17
CA ARG A 184 -3.46 9.88 -1.29
C ARG A 184 -2.72 11.15 -0.96
N THR A 185 -1.41 11.11 -1.14
CA THR A 185 -0.51 12.26 -0.99
C THR A 185 -0.44 13.09 -2.27
N SER A 186 0.12 14.30 -2.19
CA SER A 186 0.45 15.21 -3.30
C SER A 186 -0.67 16.08 -3.87
N GLY A 187 -1.83 16.17 -3.19
CA GLY A 187 -2.93 17.07 -3.58
C GLY A 187 -3.80 16.60 -4.75
N GLU A 188 -3.56 15.39 -5.27
CA GLU A 188 -4.37 14.81 -6.33
C GLU A 188 -5.61 14.11 -5.77
N VAL A 189 -6.80 14.41 -6.30
CA VAL A 189 -8.09 13.89 -5.82
C VAL A 189 -8.63 12.88 -6.82
N ARG A 190 -8.06 11.70 -6.83
CA ARG A 190 -8.45 10.53 -7.63
C ARG A 190 -7.79 9.27 -7.11
N VAL A 191 -8.34 8.08 -7.40
CA VAL A 191 -7.82 6.77 -6.92
C VAL A 191 -6.95 6.04 -7.95
N SER A 192 -6.89 6.49 -9.18
CA SER A 192 -5.98 6.01 -10.23
C SER A 192 -5.96 4.48 -10.37
N ASN A 193 -7.14 3.86 -10.48
CA ASN A 193 -7.28 2.42 -10.67
C ASN A 193 -6.74 1.56 -9.50
N PHE A 194 -6.72 2.14 -8.27
CA PHE A 194 -6.23 1.46 -7.06
C PHE A 194 -7.39 0.92 -6.23
N LEU A 195 -7.40 -0.38 -5.97
CA LEU A 195 -8.31 -1.10 -5.07
C LEU A 195 -9.80 -0.71 -5.22
N LEU A 196 -10.31 -0.56 -6.47
CA LEU A 196 -11.68 -0.06 -6.71
C LEU A 196 -12.76 -0.94 -6.09
N TRP A 197 -12.56 -2.25 -6.10
CA TRP A 197 -13.48 -3.21 -5.50
C TRP A 197 -13.43 -3.14 -3.98
N GLN A 198 -12.24 -3.23 -3.42
CA GLN A 198 -11.99 -3.30 -1.98
C GLN A 198 -12.25 -1.97 -1.24
N SER A 199 -12.29 -0.84 -1.97
CA SER A 199 -12.51 0.49 -1.39
C SER A 199 -13.93 1.02 -1.57
N ALA A 200 -14.88 0.16 -1.94
CA ALA A 200 -16.27 0.54 -2.21
C ALA A 200 -16.94 1.30 -1.05
N TYR A 201 -16.56 1.01 0.19
CA TYR A 201 -17.05 1.67 1.40
C TYR A 201 -15.94 2.35 2.22
N ALA A 202 -14.77 2.58 1.61
CA ALA A 202 -13.66 3.23 2.28
C ALA A 202 -13.89 4.73 2.50
N GLU A 203 -13.33 5.26 3.58
CA GLU A 203 -13.17 6.70 3.73
C GLU A 203 -11.94 7.17 2.96
N TYR A 204 -12.02 8.34 2.32
CA TYR A 204 -10.94 8.89 1.50
C TYR A 204 -10.37 10.16 2.12
N PHE A 205 -9.03 10.22 2.21
CA PHE A 205 -8.28 11.40 2.63
C PHE A 205 -7.25 11.79 1.57
N PHE A 206 -7.28 13.06 1.19
CA PHE A 206 -6.36 13.62 0.21
C PHE A 206 -5.53 14.73 0.87
N THR A 207 -4.21 14.55 0.93
CA THR A 207 -3.31 15.57 1.48
C THR A 207 -2.44 16.21 0.40
N LYS A 208 -2.06 17.48 0.60
CA LYS A 208 -1.12 18.18 -0.28
C LYS A 208 0.33 17.79 -0.05
N THR A 209 0.64 17.17 1.07
CA THR A 209 1.98 16.70 1.41
C THR A 209 2.48 15.72 0.36
N LEU A 210 3.70 15.90 -0.12
CA LEU A 210 4.36 14.97 -1.04
C LEU A 210 4.82 13.73 -0.27
N TRP A 211 4.74 12.54 -0.89
CA TRP A 211 5.03 11.28 -0.20
C TRP A 211 6.34 11.27 0.59
N PRO A 212 7.50 11.77 0.09
CA PRO A 212 8.72 11.78 0.88
C PRO A 212 8.66 12.60 2.18
N ASP A 213 7.79 13.60 2.25
CA ASP A 213 7.60 14.46 3.43
C ASP A 213 6.44 13.97 4.33
N PHE A 214 5.67 12.99 3.89
CA PHE A 214 4.59 12.40 4.68
C PHE A 214 5.16 11.66 5.89
N ASN A 215 4.52 11.80 7.05
CA ASN A 215 5.08 11.32 8.30
C ASN A 215 4.00 10.72 9.22
N GLU A 216 4.44 10.11 10.31
CA GLU A 216 3.60 9.46 11.30
C GLU A 216 2.62 10.40 12.00
N TYR A 217 2.97 11.67 12.19
CA TYR A 217 2.08 12.66 12.85
C TYR A 217 0.90 13.01 11.95
N GLU A 218 1.14 13.20 10.65
CA GLU A 218 0.07 13.44 9.69
C GLU A 218 -0.83 12.20 9.52
N LEU A 219 -0.24 11.00 9.53
CA LEU A 219 -1.03 9.76 9.53
C LEU A 219 -1.89 9.64 10.78
N GLU A 220 -1.37 9.99 11.96
CA GLU A 220 -2.11 10.01 13.22
C GLU A 220 -3.28 10.98 13.18
N ASP A 221 -3.07 12.19 12.66
CA ASP A 221 -4.14 13.20 12.49
C ASP A 221 -5.25 12.66 11.56
N ILE A 222 -4.89 12.01 10.44
CA ILE A 222 -5.84 11.39 9.51
C ILE A 222 -6.62 10.25 10.20
N ILE A 223 -5.96 9.37 10.95
CA ILE A 223 -6.61 8.30 11.71
C ILE A 223 -7.55 8.87 12.78
N SER A 224 -7.13 9.94 13.46
CA SER A 224 -7.99 10.64 14.42
C SER A 224 -9.25 11.20 13.75
N ASP A 225 -9.13 11.77 12.54
CA ASP A 225 -10.29 12.28 11.80
C ASP A 225 -11.17 11.15 11.26
N PHE A 226 -10.58 10.04 10.82
CA PHE A 226 -11.31 8.83 10.45
C PHE A 226 -12.15 8.31 11.62
N SER A 227 -11.60 8.24 12.82
CA SER A 227 -12.28 7.71 14.00
C SER A 227 -13.49 8.53 14.46
N LYS A 228 -13.60 9.80 14.01
CA LYS A 228 -14.74 10.69 14.31
C LYS A 228 -15.90 10.51 13.32
N ARG A 229 -15.68 9.81 12.21
CA ARG A 229 -16.71 9.62 11.18
C ARG A 229 -17.61 8.45 11.53
N GLU A 230 -18.90 8.65 11.35
CA GLU A 230 -19.89 7.59 11.46
C GLU A 230 -20.04 6.86 10.13
N ARG A 231 -19.67 5.58 10.09
CA ARG A 231 -19.76 4.73 8.88
C ARG A 231 -21.08 3.97 8.89
N ARG A 232 -22.01 4.34 8.02
CA ARG A 232 -23.38 3.81 8.01
C ARG A 232 -23.58 2.61 7.08
N PHE A 233 -22.66 2.33 6.18
CA PHE A 233 -22.73 1.20 5.21
C PHE A 233 -24.09 1.06 4.50
N GLY A 234 -24.73 2.20 4.17
CA GLY A 234 -26.07 2.22 3.57
C GLY A 234 -27.24 2.04 4.55
N GLY A 235 -26.97 1.94 5.86
CA GLY A 235 -28.00 1.95 6.92
C GLY A 235 -28.46 3.37 7.30
N VAL A 236 -29.59 3.47 8.02
CA VAL A 236 -30.11 4.73 8.60
C VAL A 236 -29.51 4.99 9.98
#